data_a266486e9c7f09ed9a03fb58d4ffb455
#
_entry.id   a266486e9c7f09ed9a03fb58d4ffb455
#
_cell.length_a   1.000
_cell.length_b   1.000
_cell.length_c   1.000
_cell.angle_alpha   90.00
_cell.angle_beta   90.00
_cell.angle_gamma   90.00
#
_symmetry.space_group_name_H-M   'P 1'
#
loop_
_entity.id
_entity.type
_entity.pdbx_description
1 polymer ?
#
loop_
_entity_poly.entity_id
_entity_poly.type
_entity_poly.pdbx_seq_one_letter_code
_entity_poly.pdbx_strand_id
1 'polypeptide(L)'
;MSTFAWDDLRHFLAFARAGSMQAAAQALGVNQSTVQRRIAELEGNVGRRLVERHLGGYRLTELGAELRTAAENVETAVTAFERHLAASDQGLTGAVRLTCGSTVADRLRRTPLIDAFHALYPGLRLELLISDRSFDLSRGEADLAIRVGEPTDDSLICRKIADVSWSVYASHAYVERHGRPDNVKDLQGHLIVDCDGSIANYPGARWMRAAAPHAPVATRSDHWQGLMLAVKAGAGLAALPRFQGDCESELVRVIDDIGLVLPFHLLLHRDMQHTPRVRAFADFVASEIKSFRAIVGGSIACA
;
A
#
# COMPACT_ATOMS: atom_id res chain seq x y z
N MET A 1 24.48 14.11 -28.57
CA MET A 1 23.55 13.40 -27.67
C MET A 1 24.41 12.53 -26.76
N SER A 2 24.46 12.79 -25.46
CA SER A 2 25.19 11.92 -24.54
C SER A 2 24.39 10.64 -24.38
N THR A 3 24.96 9.53 -24.78
CA THR A 3 24.33 8.21 -24.71
C THR A 3 24.96 7.45 -23.56
N PHE A 4 24.36 7.49 -22.38
CA PHE A 4 24.76 6.58 -21.29
C PHE A 4 24.01 5.25 -21.43
N ALA A 5 24.61 4.16 -20.96
CA ALA A 5 23.99 2.85 -20.97
C ALA A 5 23.09 2.69 -19.71
N TRP A 6 21.98 1.96 -19.86
CA TRP A 6 21.13 1.60 -18.73
C TRP A 6 21.89 0.89 -17.61
N ASP A 7 22.83 0.03 -17.97
CA ASP A 7 23.62 -0.72 -16.99
C ASP A 7 24.48 0.20 -16.09
N ASP A 8 24.97 1.32 -16.63
CA ASP A 8 25.73 2.31 -15.86
C ASP A 8 24.85 3.01 -14.84
N LEU A 9 23.62 3.37 -15.24
CA LEU A 9 22.61 3.98 -14.37
C LEU A 9 22.16 3.01 -13.25
N ARG A 10 22.04 1.72 -13.56
CA ARG A 10 21.71 0.66 -12.61
C ARG A 10 22.78 0.53 -11.51
N HIS A 11 24.06 0.64 -11.86
CA HIS A 11 25.15 0.60 -10.90
C HIS A 11 25.18 1.85 -10.01
N PHE A 12 24.87 3.02 -10.56
CA PHE A 12 24.72 4.26 -9.81
C PHE A 12 23.56 4.15 -8.80
N LEU A 13 22.40 3.64 -9.20
CA LEU A 13 21.24 3.43 -8.30
C LEU A 13 21.54 2.45 -7.18
N ALA A 14 22.24 1.35 -7.47
CA ALA A 14 22.66 0.40 -6.45
C ALA A 14 23.55 1.06 -5.40
N PHE A 15 24.49 1.90 -5.82
CA PHE A 15 25.33 2.69 -4.92
C PHE A 15 24.50 3.71 -4.13
N ALA A 16 23.61 4.46 -4.79
CA ALA A 16 22.75 5.47 -4.16
C ALA A 16 21.85 4.92 -3.04
N ARG A 17 21.47 3.64 -3.15
CA ARG A 17 20.68 2.92 -2.15
C ARG A 17 21.51 2.30 -1.04
N ALA A 18 22.65 1.71 -1.41
CA ALA A 18 23.48 0.93 -0.50
C ALA A 18 24.44 1.81 0.33
N GLY A 19 24.72 3.05 -0.10
CA GLY A 19 25.62 3.99 0.57
C GLY A 19 27.11 3.64 0.47
N SER A 20 27.46 2.47 -0.10
CA SER A 20 28.86 2.08 -0.30
C SER A 20 29.04 1.27 -1.58
N MET A 21 30.23 1.39 -2.20
CA MET A 21 30.58 0.63 -3.42
C MET A 21 30.59 -0.89 -3.18
N GLN A 22 31.00 -1.32 -2.00
CA GLN A 22 31.03 -2.73 -1.63
C GLN A 22 29.62 -3.32 -1.47
N ALA A 23 28.73 -2.61 -0.76
CA ALA A 23 27.34 -3.06 -0.58
C ALA A 23 26.57 -3.03 -1.91
N ALA A 24 26.81 -2.04 -2.78
CA ALA A 24 26.27 -2.02 -4.13
C ALA A 24 26.74 -3.20 -4.97
N ALA A 25 28.03 -3.55 -4.89
CA ALA A 25 28.60 -4.70 -5.59
C ALA A 25 27.97 -6.03 -5.12
N GLN A 26 27.77 -6.20 -3.82
CA GLN A 26 27.07 -7.35 -3.26
C GLN A 26 25.60 -7.44 -3.75
N ALA A 27 24.90 -6.32 -3.76
CA ALA A 27 23.50 -6.27 -4.22
C ALA A 27 23.34 -6.62 -5.71
N LEU A 28 24.36 -6.31 -6.53
CA LEU A 28 24.37 -6.59 -7.98
C LEU A 28 25.07 -7.91 -8.35
N GLY A 29 25.71 -8.60 -7.40
CA GLY A 29 26.47 -9.82 -7.68
C GLY A 29 27.72 -9.60 -8.53
N VAL A 30 28.37 -8.42 -8.42
CA VAL A 30 29.56 -8.03 -9.19
C VAL A 30 30.70 -7.63 -8.27
N ASN A 31 31.88 -7.34 -8.86
CA ASN A 31 33.02 -6.81 -8.11
C ASN A 31 32.87 -5.29 -7.84
N GLN A 32 33.42 -4.81 -6.73
CA GLN A 32 33.45 -3.39 -6.38
C GLN A 32 34.06 -2.51 -7.49
N SER A 33 35.14 -2.98 -8.12
CA SER A 33 35.78 -2.29 -9.25
C SER A 33 34.87 -2.13 -10.47
N THR A 34 33.95 -3.08 -10.67
CA THR A 34 32.94 -3.00 -11.74
C THR A 34 31.96 -1.86 -11.45
N VAL A 35 31.46 -1.74 -10.21
CA VAL A 35 30.57 -0.65 -9.81
C VAL A 35 31.27 0.70 -9.99
N GLN A 36 32.52 0.83 -9.52
CA GLN A 36 33.31 2.07 -9.67
C GLN A 36 33.49 2.45 -11.13
N ARG A 37 33.87 1.49 -11.99
CA ARG A 37 34.07 1.73 -13.42
C ARG A 37 32.76 2.17 -14.11
N ARG A 38 31.63 1.50 -13.84
CA ARG A 38 30.34 1.82 -14.44
C ARG A 38 29.83 3.20 -14.03
N ILE A 39 30.03 3.58 -12.77
CA ILE A 39 29.69 4.93 -12.31
C ILE A 39 30.60 5.97 -12.98
N ALA A 40 31.90 5.69 -13.13
CA ALA A 40 32.81 6.60 -13.82
C ALA A 40 32.48 6.75 -15.33
N GLU A 41 32.01 5.68 -15.99
CA GLU A 41 31.52 5.70 -17.38
C GLU A 41 30.25 6.59 -17.48
N LEU A 42 29.30 6.45 -16.53
CA LEU A 42 28.11 7.32 -16.44
C LEU A 42 28.50 8.80 -16.28
N GLU A 43 29.39 9.10 -15.32
CA GLU A 43 29.88 10.46 -15.07
C GLU A 43 30.60 11.06 -16.28
N GLY A 44 31.39 10.24 -16.99
CA GLY A 44 32.06 10.63 -18.24
C GLY A 44 31.06 11.01 -19.34
N ASN A 45 29.99 10.23 -19.50
CA ASN A 45 28.93 10.49 -20.47
C ASN A 45 28.06 11.71 -20.11
N VAL A 46 27.79 11.90 -18.81
CA VAL A 46 27.03 13.06 -18.29
C VAL A 46 27.89 14.34 -18.25
N GLY A 47 29.22 14.20 -18.21
CA GLY A 47 30.16 15.31 -18.07
C GLY A 47 30.17 15.93 -16.66
N ARG A 48 29.60 15.30 -15.68
CA ARG A 48 29.44 15.79 -14.31
C ARG A 48 29.64 14.66 -13.28
N ARG A 49 30.21 15.00 -12.13
CA ARG A 49 30.36 14.06 -11.01
C ARG A 49 29.05 13.83 -10.29
N LEU A 50 28.67 12.58 -10.09
CA LEU A 50 27.49 12.13 -9.33
C LEU A 50 27.86 11.55 -7.98
N VAL A 51 29.11 11.10 -7.85
CA VAL A 51 29.69 10.50 -6.65
C VAL A 51 31.02 11.17 -6.34
N GLU A 52 31.25 11.47 -5.07
CA GLU A 52 32.52 12.05 -4.60
C GLU A 52 33.12 11.23 -3.47
N ARG A 53 34.48 11.31 -3.35
CA ARG A 53 35.22 10.65 -2.29
C ARG A 53 35.33 11.57 -1.06
N HIS A 54 35.10 11.00 0.12
CA HIS A 54 35.32 11.69 1.40
C HIS A 54 36.06 10.78 2.40
N LEU A 55 36.33 11.27 3.62
CA LEU A 55 37.10 10.54 4.63
C LEU A 55 36.54 9.18 5.02
N GLY A 56 35.26 8.98 4.91
CA GLY A 56 34.54 7.71 5.21
C GLY A 56 34.25 6.84 3.98
N GLY A 57 34.74 7.17 2.78
CA GLY A 57 34.43 6.41 1.56
C GLY A 57 33.89 7.25 0.41
N TYR A 58 32.73 6.89 -0.11
CA TYR A 58 32.05 7.57 -1.22
C TYR A 58 30.66 8.03 -0.80
N ARG A 59 30.23 9.19 -1.31
CA ARG A 59 28.86 9.71 -1.16
C ARG A 59 28.35 10.33 -2.46
N LEU A 60 27.04 10.53 -2.56
CA LEU A 60 26.46 11.27 -3.67
C LEU A 60 26.86 12.75 -3.58
N THR A 61 27.09 13.37 -4.74
CA THR A 61 27.10 14.83 -4.87
C THR A 61 25.67 15.37 -4.77
N GLU A 62 25.51 16.68 -4.66
CA GLU A 62 24.18 17.33 -4.71
C GLU A 62 23.43 16.93 -6.00
N LEU A 63 24.10 17.03 -7.16
CA LEU A 63 23.56 16.60 -8.44
C LEU A 63 23.21 15.10 -8.45
N GLY A 64 24.07 14.25 -7.85
CA GLY A 64 23.79 12.81 -7.72
C GLY A 64 22.54 12.53 -6.91
N ALA A 65 22.30 13.28 -5.82
CA ALA A 65 21.11 13.18 -5.00
C ALA A 65 19.85 13.63 -5.76
N GLU A 66 19.91 14.73 -6.51
CA GLU A 66 18.82 15.22 -7.36
C GLU A 66 18.46 14.21 -8.46
N LEU A 67 19.45 13.67 -9.14
CA LEU A 67 19.23 12.74 -10.25
C LEU A 67 18.77 11.35 -9.81
N ARG A 68 18.88 11.01 -8.54
CA ARG A 68 18.45 9.71 -8.00
C ARG A 68 16.98 9.43 -8.32
N THR A 69 16.08 10.38 -8.09
CA THR A 69 14.63 10.20 -8.36
C THR A 69 14.37 9.99 -9.86
N ALA A 70 15.04 10.74 -10.74
CA ALA A 70 14.91 10.56 -12.17
C ALA A 70 15.43 9.18 -12.63
N ALA A 71 16.55 8.72 -12.05
CA ALA A 71 17.12 7.40 -12.33
C ALA A 71 16.17 6.27 -11.82
N GLU A 72 15.55 6.42 -10.67
CA GLU A 72 14.53 5.48 -10.16
C GLU A 72 13.31 5.39 -11.08
N ASN A 73 12.89 6.49 -11.71
CA ASN A 73 11.82 6.48 -12.71
C ASN A 73 12.22 5.72 -13.99
N VAL A 74 13.48 5.86 -14.45
CA VAL A 74 14.00 5.07 -15.58
C VAL A 74 14.02 3.59 -15.25
N GLU A 75 14.49 3.19 -14.06
CA GLU A 75 14.47 1.79 -13.60
C GLU A 75 13.03 1.22 -13.61
N THR A 76 12.08 2.00 -13.13
CA THR A 76 10.65 1.62 -13.14
C THR A 76 10.16 1.38 -14.57
N ALA A 77 10.52 2.25 -15.51
CA ALA A 77 10.14 2.10 -16.92
C ALA A 77 10.80 0.88 -17.58
N VAL A 78 12.09 0.62 -17.30
CA VAL A 78 12.79 -0.58 -17.81
C VAL A 78 12.17 -1.85 -17.25
N THR A 79 11.90 -1.90 -15.95
CA THR A 79 11.23 -3.04 -15.31
C THR A 79 9.82 -3.27 -15.89
N ALA A 80 9.09 -2.20 -16.21
CA ALA A 80 7.80 -2.30 -16.88
C ALA A 80 7.94 -2.87 -18.30
N PHE A 81 8.95 -2.45 -19.05
CA PHE A 81 9.25 -2.98 -20.38
C PHE A 81 9.60 -4.48 -20.36
N GLU A 82 10.48 -4.91 -19.44
CA GLU A 82 10.84 -6.33 -19.27
C GLU A 82 9.60 -7.19 -18.91
N ARG A 83 8.74 -6.69 -18.02
CA ARG A 83 7.48 -7.37 -17.68
C ARG A 83 6.52 -7.45 -18.87
N HIS A 84 6.46 -6.40 -19.68
CA HIS A 84 5.63 -6.37 -20.90
C HIS A 84 6.09 -7.41 -21.93
N LEU A 85 7.40 -7.55 -22.12
CA LEU A 85 7.97 -8.61 -22.95
C LEU A 85 7.61 -10.00 -22.42
N ALA A 86 7.82 -10.24 -21.13
CA ALA A 86 7.48 -11.51 -20.49
C ALA A 86 5.97 -11.84 -20.59
N ALA A 87 5.11 -10.84 -20.47
CA ALA A 87 3.66 -11.01 -20.63
C ALA A 87 3.26 -11.32 -22.08
N SER A 88 3.93 -10.70 -23.07
CA SER A 88 3.67 -10.92 -24.51
C SER A 88 4.08 -12.33 -24.94
N ASP A 89 5.21 -12.84 -24.43
CA ASP A 89 5.70 -14.18 -24.77
C ASP A 89 4.85 -15.31 -24.17
N GLN A 90 4.13 -15.07 -23.07
CA GLN A 90 3.36 -16.11 -22.38
C GLN A 90 1.88 -16.15 -22.77
N GLY A 91 1.40 -15.26 -23.65
CA GLY A 91 0.00 -15.23 -24.06
C GLY A 91 -0.95 -15.09 -22.88
N LEU A 92 -0.57 -14.27 -21.85
CA LEU A 92 -1.34 -14.07 -20.64
C LEU A 92 -2.72 -13.49 -20.99
N THR A 93 -3.73 -14.33 -20.93
CA THR A 93 -5.13 -13.96 -21.18
C THR A 93 -6.04 -14.51 -20.07
N GLY A 94 -7.25 -13.96 -19.99
CA GLY A 94 -8.26 -14.40 -19.05
C GLY A 94 -8.56 -13.42 -17.94
N ALA A 95 -9.26 -13.90 -16.91
CA ALA A 95 -9.67 -13.10 -15.78
C ALA A 95 -8.82 -13.39 -14.53
N VAL A 96 -8.49 -12.33 -13.78
CA VAL A 96 -7.95 -12.38 -12.43
C VAL A 96 -9.04 -11.88 -11.49
N ARG A 97 -9.54 -12.73 -10.60
CA ARG A 97 -10.60 -12.39 -9.63
C ARG A 97 -9.98 -11.95 -8.32
N LEU A 98 -10.01 -10.64 -8.06
CA LEU A 98 -9.52 -10.03 -6.83
C LEU A 98 -10.68 -9.70 -5.89
N THR A 99 -10.67 -10.23 -4.67
CA THR A 99 -11.61 -9.81 -3.64
C THR A 99 -10.96 -8.89 -2.63
N CYS A 100 -11.71 -7.87 -2.21
CA CYS A 100 -11.32 -6.96 -1.13
C CYS A 100 -12.56 -6.39 -0.44
N GLY A 101 -12.38 -5.86 0.77
CA GLY A 101 -13.41 -5.09 1.46
C GLY A 101 -13.67 -3.75 0.80
N SER A 102 -14.85 -3.18 1.07
CA SER A 102 -15.27 -1.88 0.53
C SER A 102 -14.30 -0.75 0.86
N THR A 103 -13.66 -0.79 2.03
CA THR A 103 -12.62 0.18 2.43
C THR A 103 -11.43 0.20 1.48
N VAL A 104 -10.97 -0.99 1.09
CA VAL A 104 -9.83 -1.17 0.18
C VAL A 104 -10.19 -0.75 -1.23
N ALA A 105 -11.38 -1.16 -1.70
CA ALA A 105 -11.88 -0.83 -3.03
C ALA A 105 -12.01 0.68 -3.25
N ASP A 106 -12.56 1.41 -2.27
CA ASP A 106 -12.66 2.88 -2.36
C ASP A 106 -11.28 3.53 -2.46
N ARG A 107 -10.30 2.99 -1.74
CA ARG A 107 -8.93 3.50 -1.82
C ARG A 107 -8.25 3.16 -3.15
N LEU A 108 -8.42 1.93 -3.67
CA LEU A 108 -7.89 1.54 -4.99
C LEU A 108 -8.42 2.43 -6.11
N ARG A 109 -9.70 2.82 -6.06
CA ARG A 109 -10.34 3.74 -7.01
C ARG A 109 -9.63 5.09 -7.13
N ARG A 110 -9.00 5.56 -6.05
CA ARG A 110 -8.28 6.86 -5.99
C ARG A 110 -6.82 6.75 -6.45
N THR A 111 -6.44 5.64 -7.07
CA THR A 111 -5.05 5.38 -7.49
C THR A 111 -5.00 4.91 -8.94
N PRO A 112 -3.89 5.12 -9.66
CA PRO A 112 -3.72 4.63 -11.02
C PRO A 112 -3.39 3.13 -11.09
N LEU A 113 -3.50 2.36 -10.00
CA LEU A 113 -3.04 0.96 -9.95
C LEU A 113 -3.78 0.05 -10.92
N ILE A 114 -5.09 0.23 -11.09
CA ILE A 114 -5.89 -0.58 -12.03
C ILE A 114 -5.48 -0.28 -13.47
N ASP A 115 -5.32 1.00 -13.80
CA ASP A 115 -4.89 1.42 -15.14
C ASP A 115 -3.46 0.95 -15.43
N ALA A 116 -2.56 1.06 -14.46
CA ALA A 116 -1.19 0.57 -14.56
C ALA A 116 -1.13 -0.95 -14.77
N PHE A 117 -2.00 -1.71 -14.09
CA PHE A 117 -2.12 -3.15 -14.30
C PHE A 117 -2.58 -3.49 -15.71
N HIS A 118 -3.65 -2.83 -16.22
CA HIS A 118 -4.15 -3.07 -17.58
C HIS A 118 -3.17 -2.62 -18.66
N ALA A 119 -2.44 -1.53 -18.44
CA ALA A 119 -1.38 -1.09 -19.36
C ALA A 119 -0.24 -2.11 -19.44
N LEU A 120 0.07 -2.79 -18.33
CA LEU A 120 1.12 -3.79 -18.27
C LEU A 120 0.67 -5.16 -18.81
N TYR A 121 -0.60 -5.52 -18.58
CA TYR A 121 -1.18 -6.82 -18.96
C TYR A 121 -2.49 -6.65 -19.73
N PRO A 122 -2.44 -6.17 -20.98
CA PRO A 122 -3.65 -5.85 -21.76
C PRO A 122 -4.52 -7.07 -22.09
N GLY A 123 -3.97 -8.28 -22.04
CA GLY A 123 -4.71 -9.53 -22.21
C GLY A 123 -5.42 -10.04 -20.96
N LEU A 124 -5.14 -9.43 -19.78
CA LEU A 124 -5.76 -9.81 -18.54
C LEU A 124 -6.93 -8.88 -18.19
N ARG A 125 -8.04 -9.47 -17.75
CA ARG A 125 -9.18 -8.76 -17.21
C ARG A 125 -9.16 -8.87 -15.69
N LEU A 126 -9.24 -7.75 -14.96
CA LEU A 126 -9.39 -7.74 -13.51
C LEU A 126 -10.88 -7.73 -13.14
N GLU A 127 -11.33 -8.75 -12.41
CA GLU A 127 -12.68 -8.85 -11.87
C GLU A 127 -12.63 -8.54 -10.37
N LEU A 128 -13.22 -7.41 -9.97
CA LEU A 128 -13.25 -6.96 -8.59
C LEU A 128 -14.50 -7.51 -7.87
N LEU A 129 -14.28 -8.35 -6.87
CA LEU A 129 -15.30 -8.93 -6.03
C LEU A 129 -15.30 -8.18 -4.68
N ILE A 130 -15.99 -7.04 -4.65
CA ILE A 130 -16.02 -6.16 -3.47
C ILE A 130 -17.07 -6.67 -2.50
N SER A 131 -16.62 -7.04 -1.29
CA SER A 131 -17.51 -7.52 -0.24
C SER A 131 -16.88 -7.41 1.13
N ASP A 132 -17.67 -7.04 2.11
CA ASP A 132 -17.25 -7.01 3.51
C ASP A 132 -17.29 -8.40 4.16
N ARG A 133 -17.91 -9.41 3.53
CA ARG A 133 -17.74 -10.81 3.88
C ARG A 133 -16.42 -11.37 3.31
N SER A 134 -15.82 -12.33 4.01
CA SER A 134 -14.66 -13.04 3.49
C SER A 134 -15.08 -14.06 2.42
N PHE A 135 -14.39 -14.02 1.27
CA PHE A 135 -14.48 -15.06 0.25
C PHE A 135 -13.53 -16.21 0.59
N ASP A 136 -13.95 -17.43 0.28
CA ASP A 136 -13.16 -18.62 0.47
C ASP A 136 -12.26 -18.86 -0.76
N LEU A 137 -10.97 -18.56 -0.63
CA LEU A 137 -10.00 -18.76 -1.70
C LEU A 137 -9.73 -20.24 -1.98
N SER A 138 -9.90 -21.11 -0.98
CA SER A 138 -9.69 -22.56 -1.14
C SER A 138 -10.75 -23.19 -2.04
N ARG A 139 -11.95 -22.61 -2.04
CA ARG A 139 -13.06 -23.02 -2.93
C ARG A 139 -13.05 -22.30 -4.28
N GLY A 140 -12.04 -21.48 -4.54
CA GLY A 140 -11.94 -20.74 -5.79
C GLY A 140 -13.02 -19.66 -5.96
N GLU A 141 -13.61 -19.14 -4.88
CA GLU A 141 -14.56 -18.02 -4.97
C GLU A 141 -13.88 -16.76 -5.52
N ALA A 142 -12.56 -16.60 -5.27
CA ALA A 142 -11.68 -15.60 -5.88
C ALA A 142 -10.28 -16.17 -6.07
N ASP A 143 -9.46 -15.54 -6.91
CA ASP A 143 -8.08 -15.97 -7.16
C ASP A 143 -7.11 -15.38 -6.11
N LEU A 144 -7.35 -14.11 -5.73
CA LEU A 144 -6.58 -13.38 -4.72
C LEU A 144 -7.50 -12.56 -3.81
N ALA A 145 -7.00 -12.24 -2.63
CA ALA A 145 -7.66 -11.32 -1.72
C ALA A 145 -6.70 -10.27 -1.19
N ILE A 146 -7.20 -9.05 -0.97
CA ILE A 146 -6.53 -8.03 -0.18
C ILE A 146 -7.32 -7.84 1.11
N ARG A 147 -6.65 -8.06 2.27
CA ARG A 147 -7.28 -8.06 3.58
C ARG A 147 -6.44 -7.33 4.62
N VAL A 148 -7.12 -6.75 5.61
CA VAL A 148 -6.52 -6.21 6.83
C VAL A 148 -6.66 -7.24 7.95
N GLY A 149 -5.58 -7.43 8.72
CA GLY A 149 -5.50 -8.40 9.81
C GLY A 149 -4.75 -9.68 9.43
N GLU A 150 -4.54 -10.53 10.42
CA GLU A 150 -3.88 -11.82 10.22
C GLU A 150 -4.85 -12.83 9.62
N PRO A 151 -4.43 -13.56 8.58
CA PRO A 151 -5.23 -14.66 8.05
C PRO A 151 -5.27 -15.82 9.06
N THR A 152 -6.40 -16.49 9.12
CA THR A 152 -6.62 -17.65 9.99
C THR A 152 -6.49 -18.97 9.26
N ASP A 153 -6.28 -18.96 7.95
CA ASP A 153 -6.21 -20.13 7.09
C ASP A 153 -4.75 -20.38 6.66
N ASP A 154 -4.16 -21.46 7.17
CA ASP A 154 -2.77 -21.87 6.89
C ASP A 154 -2.54 -22.35 5.45
N SER A 155 -3.59 -22.61 4.68
CA SER A 155 -3.49 -22.95 3.26
C SER A 155 -3.16 -21.78 2.36
N LEU A 156 -3.27 -20.55 2.90
CA LEU A 156 -3.03 -19.32 2.16
C LEU A 156 -1.56 -18.93 2.17
N ILE A 157 -1.10 -18.46 1.03
CA ILE A 157 0.16 -17.71 0.92
C ILE A 157 -0.15 -16.26 1.24
N CYS A 158 0.56 -15.73 2.24
CA CYS A 158 0.37 -14.38 2.74
C CYS A 158 1.57 -13.52 2.40
N ARG A 159 1.33 -12.39 1.74
CA ARG A 159 2.34 -11.38 1.51
C ARG A 159 1.93 -10.07 2.17
N LYS A 160 2.65 -9.67 3.20
CA LYS A 160 2.42 -8.38 3.86
C LYS A 160 2.78 -7.24 2.90
N ILE A 161 1.82 -6.33 2.69
CA ILE A 161 1.96 -5.14 1.86
C ILE A 161 2.37 -3.94 2.72
N ALA A 162 1.63 -3.70 3.83
CA ALA A 162 1.82 -2.55 4.72
C ALA A 162 1.29 -2.84 6.11
N ASP A 163 1.45 -1.88 7.03
CA ASP A 163 0.72 -1.80 8.28
C ASP A 163 -0.35 -0.71 8.22
N VAL A 164 -1.51 -0.97 8.78
CA VAL A 164 -2.65 -0.06 8.86
C VAL A 164 -2.81 0.42 10.29
N SER A 165 -2.61 1.69 10.52
CA SER A 165 -2.89 2.34 11.80
C SER A 165 -4.33 2.84 11.85
N TRP A 166 -4.89 2.88 13.05
CA TRP A 166 -6.27 3.26 13.31
C TRP A 166 -6.34 4.47 14.25
N SER A 167 -7.41 5.24 14.15
CA SER A 167 -7.70 6.39 15.01
C SER A 167 -9.20 6.48 15.24
N VAL A 168 -9.63 7.24 16.25
CA VAL A 168 -11.06 7.55 16.43
C VAL A 168 -11.40 8.85 15.70
N TYR A 169 -12.48 8.81 14.96
CA TYR A 169 -12.99 9.92 14.15
C TYR A 169 -14.39 10.32 14.56
N ALA A 170 -14.71 11.60 14.35
CA ALA A 170 -16.04 12.18 14.41
C ALA A 170 -16.21 13.15 13.25
N SER A 171 -17.46 13.53 12.92
CA SER A 171 -17.66 14.69 12.04
C SER A 171 -17.40 16.00 12.79
N HIS A 172 -17.04 17.06 12.04
CA HIS A 172 -16.91 18.40 12.60
C HIS A 172 -18.19 18.81 13.33
N ALA A 173 -19.36 18.55 12.73
CA ALA A 173 -20.65 18.87 13.31
C ALA A 173 -20.96 18.11 14.61
N TYR A 174 -20.43 16.89 14.76
CA TYR A 174 -20.53 16.15 16.02
C TYR A 174 -19.71 16.83 17.12
N VAL A 175 -18.45 17.16 16.80
CA VAL A 175 -17.53 17.80 17.76
C VAL A 175 -18.06 19.16 18.22
N GLU A 176 -18.63 19.96 17.32
CA GLU A 176 -19.28 21.23 17.68
C GLU A 176 -20.43 21.07 18.68
N ARG A 177 -21.22 20.00 18.56
CA ARG A 177 -22.40 19.77 19.41
C ARG A 177 -22.09 19.07 20.73
N HIS A 178 -21.12 18.15 20.73
CA HIS A 178 -20.87 17.24 21.85
C HIS A 178 -19.48 17.37 22.47
N GLY A 179 -18.63 18.26 21.93
CA GLY A 179 -17.23 18.37 22.32
C GLY A 179 -16.35 17.26 21.75
N ARG A 180 -15.08 17.35 22.05
CA ARG A 180 -14.06 16.39 21.65
C ARG A 180 -13.60 15.57 22.87
N PRO A 181 -13.50 14.24 22.77
CA PRO A 181 -12.85 13.46 23.84
C PRO A 181 -11.37 13.81 23.90
N ASP A 182 -10.82 14.03 25.09
CA ASP A 182 -9.40 14.32 25.29
C ASP A 182 -8.57 13.03 25.31
N ASN A 183 -9.18 11.92 25.72
CA ASN A 183 -8.54 10.62 25.81
C ASN A 183 -9.55 9.46 25.66
N VAL A 184 -9.03 8.23 25.63
CA VAL A 184 -9.84 7.01 25.40
C VAL A 184 -10.94 6.83 26.48
N LYS A 185 -10.70 7.25 27.72
CA LYS A 185 -11.69 7.08 28.81
C LYS A 185 -12.93 7.96 28.62
N ASP A 186 -12.76 9.10 27.96
CA ASP A 186 -13.85 10.05 27.71
C ASP A 186 -14.85 9.52 26.68
N LEU A 187 -14.45 8.50 25.91
CA LEU A 187 -15.34 7.84 24.94
C LEU A 187 -16.64 7.30 25.57
N GLN A 188 -16.62 6.98 26.88
CA GLN A 188 -17.81 6.53 27.61
C GLN A 188 -18.94 7.58 27.63
N GLY A 189 -18.59 8.86 27.56
CA GLY A 189 -19.52 9.99 27.54
C GLY A 189 -20.03 10.38 26.15
N HIS A 190 -19.55 9.71 25.11
CA HIS A 190 -19.89 10.03 23.72
C HIS A 190 -20.76 8.97 23.08
N LEU A 191 -21.56 9.38 22.08
CA LEU A 191 -22.29 8.48 21.19
C LEU A 191 -21.30 7.75 20.27
N ILE A 192 -21.53 6.45 20.07
CA ILE A 192 -20.71 5.67 19.12
C ILE A 192 -21.57 5.15 17.96
N VAL A 193 -20.92 5.01 16.80
CA VAL A 193 -21.46 4.26 15.67
C VAL A 193 -20.80 2.89 15.68
N ASP A 194 -21.62 1.84 15.83
CA ASP A 194 -21.17 0.46 15.96
C ASP A 194 -21.42 -0.34 14.66
N CYS A 195 -20.78 -1.48 14.57
CA CYS A 195 -20.93 -2.41 13.45
C CYS A 195 -21.79 -3.61 13.84
N ASP A 196 -22.54 -4.13 12.86
CA ASP A 196 -23.38 -5.32 12.99
C ASP A 196 -23.23 -6.24 11.77
N GLY A 197 -23.96 -7.35 11.70
CA GLY A 197 -24.00 -8.25 10.56
C GLY A 197 -22.61 -8.69 10.07
N SER A 198 -22.34 -8.49 8.79
CA SER A 198 -21.09 -8.92 8.13
C SER A 198 -19.84 -8.23 8.65
N ILE A 199 -19.98 -7.02 9.19
CA ILE A 199 -18.87 -6.23 9.74
C ILE A 199 -18.88 -6.15 11.28
N ALA A 200 -19.70 -6.96 11.97
CA ALA A 200 -19.79 -6.95 13.43
C ALA A 200 -18.43 -7.13 14.13
N ASN A 201 -17.50 -7.90 13.51
CA ASN A 201 -16.16 -8.16 14.01
C ASN A 201 -15.09 -7.25 13.41
N TYR A 202 -15.48 -6.14 12.77
CA TYR A 202 -14.55 -5.16 12.24
C TYR A 202 -13.58 -4.68 13.34
N PRO A 203 -12.26 -4.59 13.06
CA PRO A 203 -11.27 -4.34 14.11
C PRO A 203 -11.53 -3.07 14.92
N GLY A 204 -11.90 -1.98 14.25
CA GLY A 204 -12.24 -0.71 14.91
C GLY A 204 -13.47 -0.83 15.83
N ALA A 205 -14.53 -1.53 15.40
CA ALA A 205 -15.71 -1.73 16.21
C ALA A 205 -15.42 -2.61 17.44
N ARG A 206 -14.62 -3.66 17.27
CA ARG A 206 -14.16 -4.48 18.40
C ARG A 206 -13.35 -3.65 19.40
N TRP A 207 -12.44 -2.82 18.90
CA TRP A 207 -11.65 -1.92 19.74
C TRP A 207 -12.56 -0.92 20.48
N MET A 208 -13.50 -0.27 19.77
CA MET A 208 -14.44 0.69 20.39
C MET A 208 -15.27 0.05 21.49
N ARG A 209 -15.81 -1.15 21.27
CA ARG A 209 -16.57 -1.89 22.30
C ARG A 209 -15.71 -2.24 23.53
N ALA A 210 -14.43 -2.57 23.33
CA ALA A 210 -13.50 -2.85 24.43
C ALA A 210 -13.08 -1.57 25.19
N ALA A 211 -12.84 -0.48 24.46
CA ALA A 211 -12.41 0.80 25.02
C ALA A 211 -13.53 1.57 25.74
N ALA A 212 -14.76 1.45 25.22
CA ALA A 212 -15.94 2.17 25.72
C ALA A 212 -17.18 1.25 25.85
N PRO A 213 -17.13 0.23 26.76
CA PRO A 213 -18.18 -0.79 26.84
C PRO A 213 -19.55 -0.25 27.29
N HIS A 214 -19.58 0.95 27.89
CA HIS A 214 -20.82 1.59 28.37
C HIS A 214 -21.23 2.80 27.54
N ALA A 215 -20.48 3.14 26.49
CA ALA A 215 -20.85 4.24 25.61
C ALA A 215 -22.16 3.94 24.88
N PRO A 216 -23.09 4.92 24.81
CA PRO A 216 -24.35 4.69 24.12
C PRO A 216 -24.15 4.55 22.61
N VAL A 217 -24.75 3.51 22.03
CA VAL A 217 -24.71 3.27 20.59
C VAL A 217 -25.85 4.05 19.93
N ALA A 218 -25.49 5.06 19.14
CA ALA A 218 -26.47 5.88 18.41
C ALA A 218 -26.98 5.20 17.14
N THR A 219 -26.10 4.48 16.44
CA THR A 219 -26.39 3.85 15.15
C THR A 219 -25.57 2.59 14.99
N ARG A 220 -26.15 1.56 14.33
CA ARG A 220 -25.43 0.37 13.87
C ARG A 220 -25.56 0.23 12.37
N SER A 221 -24.52 -0.30 11.75
CA SER A 221 -24.52 -0.63 10.33
C SER A 221 -23.90 -2.00 10.09
N ASP A 222 -24.46 -2.75 9.16
CA ASP A 222 -23.96 -4.04 8.69
C ASP A 222 -23.06 -3.92 7.46
N HIS A 223 -22.81 -2.66 6.99
CA HIS A 223 -21.97 -2.34 5.85
C HIS A 223 -21.07 -1.15 6.15
N TRP A 224 -19.88 -1.17 5.55
CA TRP A 224 -18.90 -0.09 5.69
C TRP A 224 -19.44 1.28 5.28
N GLN A 225 -20.13 1.36 4.14
CA GLN A 225 -20.70 2.61 3.64
C GLN A 225 -21.70 3.23 4.61
N GLY A 226 -22.51 2.39 5.26
CA GLY A 226 -23.47 2.84 6.28
C GLY A 226 -22.79 3.35 7.55
N LEU A 227 -21.68 2.69 7.98
CA LEU A 227 -20.84 3.16 9.08
C LEU A 227 -20.29 4.57 8.75
N MET A 228 -19.67 4.72 7.59
CA MET A 228 -19.11 6.00 7.14
C MET A 228 -20.17 7.09 7.03
N LEU A 229 -21.34 6.76 6.45
CA LEU A 229 -22.47 7.69 6.37
C LEU A 229 -22.89 8.18 7.75
N ALA A 230 -23.06 7.29 8.71
CA ALA A 230 -23.49 7.65 10.07
C ALA A 230 -22.46 8.54 10.78
N VAL A 231 -21.16 8.22 10.69
CA VAL A 231 -20.11 9.03 11.29
C VAL A 231 -20.06 10.43 10.66
N LYS A 232 -20.10 10.52 9.33
CA LYS A 232 -20.09 11.79 8.57
C LYS A 232 -21.34 12.63 8.85
N ALA A 233 -22.50 11.99 9.01
CA ALA A 233 -23.75 12.66 9.41
C ALA A 233 -23.76 13.14 10.87
N GLY A 234 -22.71 12.84 11.65
CA GLY A 234 -22.61 13.28 13.03
C GLY A 234 -23.45 12.47 14.02
N ALA A 235 -23.68 11.19 13.73
CA ALA A 235 -24.39 10.29 14.65
C ALA A 235 -23.54 9.90 15.86
N GLY A 236 -22.21 9.86 15.73
CA GLY A 236 -21.31 9.46 16.80
C GLY A 236 -19.87 9.27 16.33
N LEU A 237 -19.07 8.68 17.22
CA LEU A 237 -17.65 8.37 17.01
C LEU A 237 -17.50 6.95 16.44
N ALA A 238 -16.45 6.72 15.65
CA ALA A 238 -15.99 5.39 15.25
C ALA A 238 -14.48 5.31 15.15
N ALA A 239 -13.91 4.12 15.42
CA ALA A 239 -12.53 3.85 15.09
C ALA A 239 -12.42 3.41 13.64
N LEU A 240 -11.64 4.17 12.85
CA LEU A 240 -11.47 3.98 11.41
C LEU A 240 -9.99 3.83 11.07
N PRO A 241 -9.64 3.11 9.97
CA PRO A 241 -8.27 3.13 9.45
C PRO A 241 -7.90 4.55 9.05
N ARG A 242 -6.68 4.98 9.36
CA ARG A 242 -6.22 6.35 9.05
C ARG A 242 -6.29 6.66 7.56
N PHE A 243 -5.94 5.70 6.70
CA PHE A 243 -5.99 5.89 5.25
C PHE A 243 -7.40 6.16 4.70
N GLN A 244 -8.43 5.92 5.51
CA GLN A 244 -9.82 6.26 5.18
C GLN A 244 -10.27 7.55 5.87
N GLY A 245 -10.16 7.57 7.20
CA GLY A 245 -10.67 8.71 7.97
C GLY A 245 -10.00 10.04 7.62
N ASP A 246 -8.69 10.02 7.34
CA ASP A 246 -7.94 11.22 6.95
C ASP A 246 -8.30 11.75 5.55
N CYS A 247 -8.97 10.93 4.72
CA CYS A 247 -9.39 11.31 3.38
C CYS A 247 -10.80 11.90 3.30
N GLU A 248 -11.50 11.94 4.41
CA GLU A 248 -12.86 12.50 4.47
C GLU A 248 -12.82 13.88 5.10
N SER A 249 -13.06 14.92 4.29
CA SER A 249 -13.02 16.32 4.72
C SER A 249 -14.07 16.66 5.80
N GLU A 250 -15.15 15.86 5.88
CA GLU A 250 -16.18 16.04 6.91
C GLU A 250 -15.76 15.47 8.27
N LEU A 251 -14.67 14.69 8.31
CA LEU A 251 -14.22 14.02 9.53
C LEU A 251 -13.00 14.71 10.13
N VAL A 252 -12.93 14.65 11.44
CA VAL A 252 -11.78 15.07 12.24
C VAL A 252 -11.34 13.91 13.13
N ARG A 253 -10.03 13.70 13.23
CA ARG A 253 -9.44 12.74 14.13
C ARG A 253 -9.53 13.27 15.56
N VAL A 254 -10.27 12.57 16.42
CA VAL A 254 -10.50 13.00 17.82
C VAL A 254 -9.56 12.31 18.80
N ILE A 255 -9.13 11.08 18.52
CA ILE A 255 -8.03 10.40 19.24
C ILE A 255 -7.06 9.87 18.19
N ASP A 256 -5.81 10.32 18.26
CA ASP A 256 -4.79 10.04 17.25
C ASP A 256 -4.28 8.60 17.30
N ASP A 257 -3.75 8.17 18.46
CA ASP A 257 -3.16 6.85 18.60
C ASP A 257 -4.00 6.01 19.57
N ILE A 258 -4.54 4.94 19.05
CA ILE A 258 -5.34 3.97 19.80
C ILE A 258 -4.60 2.65 19.99
N GLY A 259 -3.31 2.57 19.61
CA GLY A 259 -2.50 1.35 19.72
C GLY A 259 -2.95 0.22 18.80
N LEU A 260 -3.88 0.47 17.88
CA LEU A 260 -4.37 -0.54 16.93
C LEU A 260 -3.63 -0.39 15.60
N VAL A 261 -2.73 -1.33 15.33
CA VAL A 261 -2.00 -1.45 14.07
C VAL A 261 -2.18 -2.87 13.55
N LEU A 262 -2.65 -3.01 12.33
CA LEU A 262 -2.92 -4.31 11.72
C LEU A 262 -2.20 -4.44 10.38
N PRO A 263 -1.68 -5.62 10.05
CA PRO A 263 -1.05 -5.85 8.75
C PRO A 263 -2.10 -5.86 7.62
N PHE A 264 -1.66 -5.42 6.46
CA PHE A 264 -2.40 -5.42 5.21
C PHE A 264 -1.75 -6.45 4.29
N HIS A 265 -2.51 -7.48 3.90
CA HIS A 265 -1.98 -8.62 3.17
C HIS A 265 -2.60 -8.78 1.78
N LEU A 266 -1.76 -9.21 0.82
CA LEU A 266 -2.20 -9.93 -0.36
C LEU A 266 -2.19 -11.41 -0.03
N LEU A 267 -3.31 -12.08 -0.30
CA LEU A 267 -3.54 -13.48 -0.01
C LEU A 267 -3.87 -14.23 -1.30
N LEU A 268 -3.37 -15.45 -1.42
CA LEU A 268 -3.75 -16.38 -2.49
C LEU A 268 -3.67 -17.82 -1.97
N HIS A 269 -4.48 -18.71 -2.53
CA HIS A 269 -4.39 -20.13 -2.20
C HIS A 269 -3.11 -20.75 -2.81
N ARG A 270 -2.48 -21.70 -2.13
CA ARG A 270 -1.21 -22.32 -2.58
C ARG A 270 -1.31 -22.92 -3.97
N ASP A 271 -2.44 -23.52 -4.34
CA ASP A 271 -2.65 -24.11 -5.66
C ASP A 271 -2.65 -23.07 -6.80
N MET A 272 -2.94 -21.80 -6.47
CA MET A 272 -2.98 -20.70 -7.44
C MET A 272 -1.62 -20.04 -7.67
N GLN A 273 -0.60 -20.34 -6.85
CA GLN A 273 0.72 -19.69 -6.91
C GLN A 273 1.45 -19.85 -8.26
N HIS A 274 1.17 -20.95 -8.97
CA HIS A 274 1.78 -21.25 -10.28
C HIS A 274 0.90 -20.88 -11.47
N THR A 275 -0.32 -20.38 -11.21
CA THR A 275 -1.22 -19.91 -12.28
C THR A 275 -0.69 -18.60 -12.87
N PRO A 276 -0.31 -18.55 -14.17
CA PRO A 276 0.44 -17.42 -14.73
C PRO A 276 -0.25 -16.07 -14.52
N ARG A 277 -1.57 -15.97 -14.75
CA ARG A 277 -2.32 -14.72 -14.56
C ARG A 277 -2.37 -14.25 -13.10
N VAL A 278 -2.47 -15.19 -12.15
CA VAL A 278 -2.50 -14.89 -10.70
C VAL A 278 -1.14 -14.41 -10.24
N ARG A 279 -0.09 -15.08 -10.70
CA ARG A 279 1.29 -14.70 -10.44
C ARG A 279 1.61 -13.32 -11.02
N ALA A 280 1.18 -13.02 -12.25
CA ALA A 280 1.36 -11.71 -12.86
C ALA A 280 0.76 -10.59 -11.99
N PHE A 281 -0.45 -10.79 -11.45
CA PHE A 281 -1.06 -9.83 -10.54
C PHE A 281 -0.32 -9.74 -9.20
N ALA A 282 0.07 -10.86 -8.61
CA ALA A 282 0.81 -10.87 -7.35
C ALA A 282 2.19 -10.18 -7.47
N ASP A 283 2.90 -10.39 -8.59
CA ASP A 283 4.18 -9.75 -8.89
C ASP A 283 4.00 -8.26 -9.18
N PHE A 284 2.91 -7.86 -9.85
CA PHE A 284 2.54 -6.46 -10.05
C PHE A 284 2.30 -5.76 -8.70
N VAL A 285 1.45 -6.31 -7.82
CA VAL A 285 1.24 -5.76 -6.47
C VAL A 285 2.56 -5.64 -5.70
N ALA A 286 3.44 -6.62 -5.86
CA ALA A 286 4.75 -6.62 -5.23
C ALA A 286 5.65 -5.49 -5.72
N SER A 287 5.63 -5.20 -7.02
CA SER A 287 6.41 -4.11 -7.61
C SER A 287 5.86 -2.74 -7.21
N GLU A 288 4.55 -2.65 -7.02
CA GLU A 288 3.85 -1.44 -6.60
C GLU A 288 3.73 -1.29 -5.07
N ILE A 289 4.47 -2.11 -4.30
CA ILE A 289 4.34 -2.14 -2.83
C ILE A 289 4.64 -0.78 -2.19
N LYS A 290 5.50 0.05 -2.81
CA LYS A 290 5.77 1.42 -2.35
C LYS A 290 4.55 2.32 -2.53
N SER A 291 3.86 2.19 -3.67
CA SER A 291 2.61 2.91 -3.97
C SER A 291 1.51 2.47 -2.99
N PHE A 292 1.37 1.16 -2.75
CA PHE A 292 0.43 0.65 -1.74
C PHE A 292 0.74 1.14 -0.32
N ARG A 293 2.00 1.17 0.09
CA ARG A 293 2.42 1.70 1.40
C ARG A 293 2.10 3.18 1.54
N ALA A 294 2.34 3.96 0.50
CA ALA A 294 2.01 5.39 0.49
C ALA A 294 0.49 5.62 0.57
N ILE A 295 -0.30 4.77 -0.11
CA ILE A 295 -1.77 4.77 -0.07
C ILE A 295 -2.28 4.50 1.35
N VAL A 296 -1.78 3.43 1.99
CA VAL A 296 -2.24 2.94 3.29
C VAL A 296 -1.63 3.75 4.45
N GLY A 297 -0.41 4.27 4.27
CA GLY A 297 0.28 5.11 5.25
C GLY A 297 -0.17 6.57 5.29
N GLY A 298 -1.13 6.98 4.44
CA GLY A 298 -1.63 8.37 4.41
C GLY A 298 -0.68 9.37 3.77
N SER A 299 0.41 8.91 3.12
CA SER A 299 1.42 9.80 2.48
C SER A 299 0.98 10.33 1.12
N ILE A 300 -0.06 9.76 0.51
CA ILE A 300 -0.68 10.30 -0.69
C ILE A 300 -1.83 11.21 -0.22
N ALA A 301 -1.74 12.49 -0.56
CA ALA A 301 -2.80 13.44 -0.31
C ALA A 301 -4.12 12.88 -0.89
N CYS A 302 -5.19 13.01 -0.09
CA CYS A 302 -6.52 12.68 -0.54
C CYS A 302 -6.93 13.75 -1.56
N ALA A 303 -6.81 13.43 -2.86
CA ALA A 303 -7.26 14.30 -3.94
C ALA A 303 -8.78 14.17 -4.12
#